data_515031556def3eb6c65e781f72726f50
#
_entry.id   515031556def3eb6c65e781f72726f50
#
_cell.length_a   1.000
_cell.length_b   1.000
_cell.length_c   1.000
_cell.angle_alpha   90.00
_cell.angle_beta   90.00
_cell.angle_gamma   90.00
#
_symmetry.space_group_name_H-M   'P 1'
#
loop_
_entity.id
_entity.type
_entity.pdbx_description
1 polymer ?
#
loop_
_entity_poly.entity_id
_entity_poly.type
_entity_poly.pdbx_seq_one_letter_code
_entity_poly.pdbx_strand_id
1 'polypeptide(L)'
;MKKTNLILWAGVILVIGLSLPGCRNHSAQETKAEAAAESTPSSITLTPEAVKTAGIQTAEAELRPVVWTIRAPGELIFNPRKLAHMTARTSGRIEQLFAYQGDKVYKDQTLLSLYSKDFLSLQAELLQALEQSKRLGAEPTERRTAQSLLDSARNRLRLLDATPEELAEIEKTGTIRSMLSVRAPITGNIIESLVNAGDFVEFGVDLFKIADLSTVWVDIHIFEKDLARVRIGCEAVIRVGAYPGREFKGRLFQVGNVVDEKTRTVEGRIELLNLDGQLKPGMYIDADILSSVEANSLFVPGAAVQDYQNKKVVFVRTGENTFAPRQIETGISLDGFVEILKGLKEHELVATNGSFFLKSELLKKSLGEE
;
A
#
# COMPACT_ATOMS: atom_id res chain seq x y z
N MET A 1 -2.95 47.22 -21.84
CA MET A 1 -4.16 48.10 -21.92
C MET A 1 -5.19 47.58 -20.93
N LYS A 2 -5.50 48.42 -19.93
CA LYS A 2 -6.81 48.65 -19.24
C LYS A 2 -7.47 47.39 -18.60
N LYS A 3 -7.98 47.36 -17.38
CA LYS A 3 -8.19 48.37 -16.30
C LYS A 3 -8.49 47.65 -15.00
N THR A 4 -7.93 48.11 -13.93
CA THR A 4 -8.33 48.04 -12.53
C THR A 4 -9.82 48.30 -12.29
N ASN A 5 -10.42 47.59 -11.31
CA ASN A 5 -11.48 48.19 -10.48
C ASN A 5 -11.42 47.66 -9.05
N LEU A 6 -11.03 48.58 -8.20
CA LEU A 6 -11.03 48.62 -6.74
C LEU A 6 -12.38 49.20 -6.32
N ILE A 7 -13.14 48.55 -5.43
CA ILE A 7 -14.24 49.19 -4.70
C ILE A 7 -14.07 48.92 -3.21
N LEU A 8 -13.65 50.02 -2.54
CA LEU A 8 -13.79 50.24 -1.09
C LEU A 8 -15.28 50.49 -0.77
N TRP A 9 -15.76 49.97 0.36
CA TRP A 9 -16.82 50.64 1.12
C TRP A 9 -16.52 50.54 2.62
N ALA A 10 -16.52 51.72 3.22
CA ALA A 10 -16.22 52.03 4.59
C ALA A 10 -17.50 52.05 5.46
N GLY A 11 -17.37 51.63 6.66
CA GLY A 11 -17.82 52.13 7.94
C GLY A 11 -19.25 52.64 8.17
N VAL A 12 -19.86 52.14 9.21
CA VAL A 12 -20.60 52.98 10.18
C VAL A 12 -20.54 52.33 11.57
N ILE A 13 -19.93 53.07 12.51
CA ILE A 13 -19.99 52.91 13.96
C ILE A 13 -21.27 53.56 14.45
N LEU A 14 -22.07 52.85 15.29
CA LEU A 14 -23.04 53.56 16.15
C LEU A 14 -22.95 53.02 17.60
N VAL A 15 -22.49 53.90 18.47
CA VAL A 15 -22.45 53.80 19.93
C VAL A 15 -23.65 54.54 20.52
N ILE A 16 -24.46 53.89 21.36
CA ILE A 16 -25.35 54.49 22.36
C ILE A 16 -25.54 53.39 23.40
N GLY A 17 -25.22 53.41 24.68
CA GLY A 17 -25.23 54.46 25.67
C GLY A 17 -26.16 54.07 26.82
N LEU A 18 -25.60 53.67 27.94
CA LEU A 18 -26.06 53.78 29.36
C LEU A 18 -27.54 53.56 29.72
N SER A 19 -27.80 52.60 30.62
CA SER A 19 -28.35 52.90 31.99
C SER A 19 -28.51 51.63 32.82
N LEU A 20 -27.87 51.58 34.02
CA LEU A 20 -28.22 50.83 35.21
C LEU A 20 -29.12 51.76 36.07
N PRO A 21 -29.95 51.31 37.06
CA PRO A 21 -29.72 50.22 38.02
C PRO A 21 -31.00 49.47 38.51
N GLY A 22 -30.85 48.39 39.27
CA GLY A 22 -31.95 47.84 40.04
C GLY A 22 -31.68 46.49 40.67
N CYS A 23 -31.10 46.51 41.88
CA CYS A 23 -31.03 45.31 42.74
C CYS A 23 -32.42 44.76 43.06
N ARG A 24 -32.56 43.42 42.89
CA ARG A 24 -33.54 42.69 43.73
C ARG A 24 -33.06 41.24 43.92
N ASN A 25 -32.68 40.93 45.15
CA ASN A 25 -32.49 39.60 45.67
C ASN A 25 -33.63 38.67 45.28
N HIS A 26 -33.32 37.53 44.67
CA HIS A 26 -34.16 36.35 44.73
C HIS A 26 -33.29 35.14 45.00
N SER A 27 -33.59 34.50 46.09
CA SER A 27 -33.00 33.31 46.65
C SER A 27 -32.72 32.23 45.60
N ALA A 28 -31.48 31.76 45.57
CA ALA A 28 -31.08 30.57 44.88
C ALA A 28 -31.81 29.36 45.48
N GLN A 29 -32.70 28.81 44.69
CA GLN A 29 -33.18 27.45 44.87
C GLN A 29 -32.25 26.55 44.08
N GLU A 30 -31.33 25.91 44.81
CA GLU A 30 -30.55 24.80 44.28
C GLU A 30 -31.49 23.70 43.82
N THR A 31 -31.74 23.65 42.52
CA THR A 31 -32.32 22.47 41.88
C THR A 31 -31.20 21.43 41.79
N LYS A 32 -31.13 20.60 42.80
CA LYS A 32 -30.37 19.38 42.84
C LYS A 32 -30.83 18.54 41.62
N ALA A 33 -30.03 18.54 40.58
CA ALA A 33 -30.22 17.59 39.49
C ALA A 33 -29.97 16.20 40.06
N GLU A 34 -31.05 15.55 40.41
CA GLU A 34 -31.10 14.14 40.79
C GLU A 34 -30.64 13.37 39.57
N ALA A 35 -29.36 12.99 39.57
CA ALA A 35 -28.83 12.01 38.65
C ALA A 35 -29.71 10.75 38.80
N ALA A 36 -30.49 10.46 37.78
CA ALA A 36 -31.22 9.20 37.70
C ALA A 36 -30.20 8.08 37.87
N ALA A 37 -30.12 7.52 39.05
CA ALA A 37 -29.42 6.29 39.31
C ALA A 37 -30.12 5.23 38.46
N GLU A 38 -29.50 4.85 37.32
CA GLU A 38 -29.87 3.65 36.62
C GLU A 38 -29.85 2.51 37.63
N SER A 39 -31.01 1.98 37.98
CA SER A 39 -31.19 0.85 38.87
C SER A 39 -30.36 -0.33 38.32
N THR A 40 -29.20 -0.54 38.94
CA THR A 40 -28.37 -1.73 38.68
C THR A 40 -29.25 -2.94 39.00
N PRO A 41 -29.52 -3.85 38.07
CA PRO A 41 -30.35 -5.01 38.32
C PRO A 41 -29.76 -5.80 39.47
N SER A 42 -30.61 -6.19 40.45
CA SER A 42 -30.20 -6.82 41.69
C SER A 42 -29.39 -8.10 41.45
N SER A 43 -28.27 -8.27 42.16
CA SER A 43 -27.43 -9.46 42.05
C SER A 43 -28.25 -10.73 42.40
N ILE A 44 -27.88 -11.82 41.79
CA ILE A 44 -28.47 -13.15 41.98
C ILE A 44 -27.50 -13.95 42.87
N THR A 45 -27.93 -14.31 44.09
CA THR A 45 -27.17 -15.18 44.94
C THR A 45 -27.84 -16.56 44.93
N LEU A 46 -27.09 -17.59 44.62
CA LEU A 46 -27.55 -18.98 44.50
C LEU A 46 -27.00 -19.81 45.67
N THR A 47 -27.67 -20.89 46.00
CA THR A 47 -27.09 -21.88 46.92
C THR A 47 -25.99 -22.68 46.21
N PRO A 48 -24.98 -23.22 46.91
CA PRO A 48 -23.95 -24.07 46.30
C PRO A 48 -24.50 -25.28 45.49
N GLU A 49 -25.62 -25.84 45.97
CA GLU A 49 -26.31 -26.93 45.33
C GLU A 49 -26.97 -26.49 44.01
N ALA A 50 -27.57 -25.30 43.97
CA ALA A 50 -28.17 -24.73 42.79
C ALA A 50 -27.12 -24.43 41.71
N VAL A 51 -25.94 -23.91 42.07
CA VAL A 51 -24.81 -23.69 41.15
C VAL A 51 -24.34 -24.99 40.50
N LYS A 52 -24.22 -26.07 41.32
CA LYS A 52 -23.85 -27.40 40.81
C LYS A 52 -24.92 -28.00 39.90
N THR A 53 -26.19 -27.93 40.31
CA THR A 53 -27.32 -28.50 39.55
C THR A 53 -27.52 -27.74 38.22
N ALA A 54 -27.35 -26.41 38.20
CA ALA A 54 -27.42 -25.59 37.00
C ALA A 54 -26.18 -25.71 36.11
N GLY A 55 -25.11 -26.37 36.58
CA GLY A 55 -23.86 -26.59 35.84
C GLY A 55 -23.18 -25.24 35.46
N ILE A 56 -23.24 -24.25 36.36
CA ILE A 56 -22.70 -22.92 36.09
C ILE A 56 -21.17 -23.03 36.04
N GLN A 57 -20.63 -22.68 34.88
CA GLN A 57 -19.19 -22.53 34.66
C GLN A 57 -18.88 -21.06 34.39
N THR A 58 -17.68 -20.62 34.74
CA THR A 58 -17.21 -19.27 34.48
C THR A 58 -15.99 -19.32 33.59
N ALA A 59 -15.86 -18.30 32.74
CA ALA A 59 -14.66 -18.03 31.98
C ALA A 59 -14.20 -16.60 32.27
N GLU A 60 -12.93 -16.38 32.14
CA GLU A 60 -12.32 -15.08 32.29
C GLU A 60 -12.50 -14.26 31.02
N ALA A 61 -12.72 -12.96 31.17
CA ALA A 61 -12.68 -12.01 30.07
C ALA A 61 -11.22 -11.71 29.73
N GLU A 62 -10.77 -12.10 28.54
CA GLU A 62 -9.38 -12.06 28.12
C GLU A 62 -9.17 -11.07 26.98
N LEU A 63 -8.04 -10.38 26.98
CA LEU A 63 -7.58 -9.62 25.83
C LEU A 63 -7.03 -10.55 24.77
N ARG A 64 -7.56 -10.45 23.55
CA ARG A 64 -7.09 -11.21 22.40
C ARG A 64 -6.73 -10.29 21.23
N PRO A 65 -5.65 -10.58 20.49
CA PRO A 65 -5.31 -9.82 19.30
C PRO A 65 -6.39 -10.06 18.23
N VAL A 66 -6.90 -8.97 17.66
CA VAL A 66 -7.85 -9.03 16.54
C VAL A 66 -7.10 -8.82 15.24
N VAL A 67 -7.13 -9.85 14.37
CA VAL A 67 -6.64 -9.72 12.99
C VAL A 67 -7.82 -9.40 12.09
N TRP A 68 -7.83 -8.19 11.55
CA TRP A 68 -8.82 -7.80 10.57
C TRP A 68 -8.39 -8.22 9.16
N THR A 69 -9.26 -8.90 8.44
CA THR A 69 -9.05 -9.18 7.02
C THR A 69 -9.78 -8.13 6.20
N ILE A 70 -9.02 -7.31 5.48
CA ILE A 70 -9.54 -6.25 4.62
C ILE A 70 -9.42 -6.72 3.18
N ARG A 71 -10.57 -6.88 2.51
CA ARG A 71 -10.61 -7.26 1.10
C ARG A 71 -10.44 -6.03 0.22
N ALA A 72 -9.50 -6.11 -0.70
CA ALA A 72 -9.21 -5.08 -1.68
C ALA A 72 -9.05 -5.72 -3.06
N PRO A 73 -9.92 -5.39 -4.04
CA PRO A 73 -9.70 -5.80 -5.42
C PRO A 73 -8.52 -5.03 -6.00
N GLY A 74 -7.90 -5.60 -7.03
CA GLY A 74 -6.78 -4.95 -7.70
C GLY A 74 -6.35 -5.66 -8.96
N GLU A 75 -5.23 -5.22 -9.49
CA GLU A 75 -4.62 -5.83 -10.68
C GLU A 75 -3.11 -5.95 -10.53
N LEU A 76 -2.54 -6.92 -11.23
CA LEU A 76 -1.10 -7.07 -11.38
C LEU A 76 -0.57 -6.05 -12.37
N ILE A 77 0.46 -5.32 -11.99
CA ILE A 77 1.15 -4.37 -12.84
C ILE A 77 2.64 -4.70 -12.95
N PHE A 78 3.29 -4.15 -13.96
CA PHE A 78 4.75 -4.19 -14.03
C PHE A 78 5.37 -3.50 -12.82
N ASN A 79 6.49 -4.03 -12.32
CA ASN A 79 7.30 -3.30 -11.36
C ASN A 79 8.04 -2.15 -12.08
N PRO A 80 7.68 -0.88 -11.86
CA PRO A 80 8.29 0.24 -12.58
C PRO A 80 9.80 0.37 -12.35
N ARG A 81 10.31 -0.17 -11.24
CA ARG A 81 11.76 -0.18 -10.94
C ARG A 81 12.53 -1.20 -11.76
N LYS A 82 11.82 -2.12 -12.44
CA LYS A 82 12.36 -3.18 -13.27
C LYS A 82 11.88 -3.10 -14.73
N LEU A 83 11.47 -1.91 -15.13
CA LEU A 83 11.03 -1.59 -16.48
C LEU A 83 12.08 -0.71 -17.14
N ALA A 84 12.56 -1.10 -18.31
CA ALA A 84 13.46 -0.32 -19.13
C ALA A 84 12.75 0.15 -20.40
N HIS A 85 12.72 1.46 -20.62
CA HIS A 85 12.31 2.08 -21.87
C HIS A 85 13.57 2.36 -22.68
N MET A 86 13.62 1.83 -23.89
CA MET A 86 14.74 2.00 -24.80
C MET A 86 14.37 2.95 -25.91
N THR A 87 15.12 4.04 -26.05
CA THR A 87 14.96 5.02 -27.11
C THR A 87 16.20 5.05 -28.00
N ALA A 88 16.03 5.48 -29.24
CA ALA A 88 17.13 5.67 -30.17
C ALA A 88 18.04 6.80 -29.68
N ARG A 89 19.34 6.52 -29.53
CA ARG A 89 20.35 7.52 -29.11
C ARG A 89 21.01 8.27 -30.24
N THR A 90 20.67 7.91 -31.47
CA THR A 90 21.10 8.58 -32.70
C THR A 90 20.10 8.29 -33.80
N SER A 91 20.02 9.16 -34.79
CA SER A 91 19.19 8.93 -35.96
C SER A 91 19.85 7.91 -36.91
N GLY A 92 19.03 7.09 -37.51
CA GLY A 92 19.54 6.10 -38.44
C GLY A 92 18.48 5.12 -38.98
N ARG A 93 18.91 4.21 -39.83
CA ARG A 93 18.07 3.15 -40.37
C ARG A 93 18.36 1.82 -39.66
N ILE A 94 17.31 1.15 -39.24
CA ILE A 94 17.40 -0.21 -38.71
C ILE A 94 17.68 -1.19 -39.83
N GLU A 95 18.85 -1.79 -39.84
CA GLU A 95 19.23 -2.77 -40.87
C GLU A 95 18.77 -4.19 -40.50
N GLN A 96 18.89 -4.55 -39.22
CA GLN A 96 18.51 -5.88 -38.73
C GLN A 96 17.85 -5.76 -37.37
N LEU A 97 16.83 -6.61 -37.12
CA LEU A 97 16.15 -6.78 -35.85
C LEU A 97 16.38 -8.23 -35.40
N PHE A 98 16.93 -8.41 -34.19
CA PHE A 98 17.29 -9.72 -33.65
C PHE A 98 16.38 -10.18 -32.51
N ALA A 99 15.48 -9.31 -32.03
CA ALA A 99 14.59 -9.60 -30.91
C ALA A 99 13.22 -8.96 -31.14
N TYR A 100 12.17 -9.69 -30.77
CA TYR A 100 10.78 -9.34 -31.02
C TYR A 100 9.97 -9.31 -29.74
N GLN A 101 8.76 -8.76 -29.77
CA GLN A 101 7.85 -8.77 -28.64
C GLN A 101 7.58 -10.20 -28.16
N GLY A 102 7.70 -10.42 -26.85
CA GLY A 102 7.56 -11.72 -26.22
C GLY A 102 8.87 -12.45 -25.95
N ASP A 103 9.97 -12.06 -26.66
CA ASP A 103 11.26 -12.71 -26.48
C ASP A 103 11.87 -12.39 -25.11
N LYS A 104 12.55 -13.38 -24.54
CA LYS A 104 13.42 -13.20 -23.38
C LYS A 104 14.80 -12.77 -23.86
N VAL A 105 15.30 -11.68 -23.28
CA VAL A 105 16.60 -11.10 -23.61
C VAL A 105 17.48 -11.00 -22.37
N TYR A 106 18.77 -10.99 -22.59
CA TYR A 106 19.76 -10.85 -21.52
C TYR A 106 20.42 -9.47 -21.60
N LYS A 107 20.86 -8.97 -20.46
CA LYS A 107 21.63 -7.72 -20.41
C LYS A 107 22.80 -7.80 -21.42
N ASP A 108 23.04 -6.70 -22.13
CA ASP A 108 24.07 -6.52 -23.15
C ASP A 108 23.87 -7.37 -24.44
N GLN A 109 22.76 -8.12 -24.57
CA GLN A 109 22.39 -8.80 -25.80
C GLN A 109 22.00 -7.76 -26.86
N THR A 110 22.53 -7.91 -28.10
CA THR A 110 22.17 -7.06 -29.22
C THR A 110 20.74 -7.35 -29.67
N LEU A 111 19.91 -6.30 -29.73
CA LEU A 111 18.49 -6.35 -30.10
C LEU A 111 18.26 -5.93 -31.54
N LEU A 112 19.01 -4.95 -32.03
CA LEU A 112 18.99 -4.49 -33.39
C LEU A 112 20.35 -3.91 -33.82
N SER A 113 20.57 -3.80 -35.12
CA SER A 113 21.66 -3.06 -35.72
C SER A 113 21.16 -1.82 -36.44
N LEU A 114 21.79 -0.68 -36.18
CA LEU A 114 21.41 0.62 -36.72
C LEU A 114 22.53 1.21 -37.57
N TYR A 115 22.22 1.53 -38.83
CA TYR A 115 23.10 2.33 -39.65
C TYR A 115 22.90 3.81 -39.37
N SER A 116 23.91 4.47 -38.81
CA SER A 116 23.87 5.90 -38.42
C SER A 116 25.06 6.66 -38.99
N LYS A 117 24.76 7.76 -39.67
CA LYS A 117 25.78 8.67 -40.20
C LYS A 117 26.56 9.35 -39.09
N ASP A 118 25.88 9.70 -37.97
CA ASP A 118 26.50 10.32 -36.80
C ASP A 118 27.50 9.37 -36.16
N PHE A 119 27.15 8.10 -36.03
CA PHE A 119 28.05 7.06 -35.49
C PHE A 119 29.31 6.89 -36.35
N LEU A 120 29.17 6.93 -37.68
CA LEU A 120 30.31 6.89 -38.61
C LEU A 120 31.21 8.12 -38.46
N SER A 121 30.60 9.32 -38.40
CA SER A 121 31.35 10.56 -38.24
C SER A 121 32.12 10.64 -36.93
N LEU A 122 31.51 10.20 -35.82
CA LEU A 122 32.17 10.17 -34.52
C LEU A 122 33.33 9.19 -34.46
N GLN A 123 33.26 8.05 -35.18
CA GLN A 123 34.37 7.11 -35.29
C GLN A 123 35.53 7.73 -36.08
N ALA A 124 35.21 8.45 -37.17
CA ALA A 124 36.26 9.15 -37.94
C ALA A 124 36.96 10.22 -37.11
N GLU A 125 36.19 10.99 -36.30
CA GLU A 125 36.76 11.96 -35.35
C GLU A 125 37.65 11.27 -34.28
N LEU A 126 37.22 10.09 -33.76
CA LEU A 126 38.04 9.32 -32.83
C LEU A 126 39.38 8.93 -33.42
N LEU A 127 39.39 8.36 -34.64
CA LEU A 127 40.60 7.95 -35.33
C LEU A 127 41.50 9.15 -35.64
N GLN A 128 40.95 10.28 -36.06
CA GLN A 128 41.69 11.52 -36.26
C GLN A 128 42.35 12.02 -34.98
N ALA A 129 41.61 12.05 -33.85
CA ALA A 129 42.10 12.44 -32.54
C ALA A 129 43.23 11.47 -32.07
N LEU A 130 43.08 10.18 -32.33
CA LEU A 130 44.07 9.17 -32.03
C LEU A 130 45.37 9.39 -32.80
N GLU A 131 45.27 9.63 -34.10
CA GLU A 131 46.43 9.94 -34.95
C GLU A 131 47.16 11.21 -34.49
N GLN A 132 46.38 12.25 -34.17
CA GLN A 132 46.92 13.50 -33.65
C GLN A 132 47.68 13.28 -32.33
N SER A 133 47.11 12.47 -31.41
CA SER A 133 47.75 12.17 -30.14
C SER A 133 49.06 11.38 -30.30
N LYS A 134 49.19 10.55 -31.36
CA LYS A 134 50.40 9.80 -31.68
C LYS A 134 51.50 10.69 -32.31
N ARG A 135 51.11 11.71 -33.08
CA ARG A 135 52.06 12.63 -33.79
C ARG A 135 52.61 13.69 -32.88
N LEU A 136 51.85 14.17 -31.89
CA LEU A 136 52.26 15.22 -30.97
C LEU A 136 53.16 14.64 -29.86
N GLY A 137 54.50 14.78 -30.00
CA GLY A 137 55.43 14.00 -29.19
C GLY A 137 56.16 14.77 -28.09
N ALA A 138 56.38 16.06 -28.13
CA ALA A 138 57.37 16.74 -27.29
C ALA A 138 56.81 17.64 -26.19
N GLU A 139 55.87 18.52 -26.52
CA GLU A 139 55.39 19.57 -25.60
C GLU A 139 54.28 19.03 -24.66
N PRO A 140 54.42 19.24 -23.33
CA PRO A 140 53.42 18.75 -22.35
C PRO A 140 52.01 19.34 -22.58
N THR A 141 51.91 20.57 -23.03
CA THR A 141 50.65 21.28 -23.28
C THR A 141 49.88 20.70 -24.47
N GLU A 142 50.61 20.48 -25.59
CA GLU A 142 50.04 19.90 -26.81
C GLU A 142 49.57 18.48 -26.58
N ARG A 143 50.34 17.70 -25.83
CA ARG A 143 50.00 16.32 -25.44
C ARG A 143 48.69 16.30 -24.60
N ARG A 144 48.58 17.23 -23.65
CA ARG A 144 47.35 17.36 -22.82
C ARG A 144 46.12 17.68 -23.64
N THR A 145 46.27 18.61 -24.60
CA THR A 145 45.16 19.00 -25.51
C THR A 145 44.72 17.80 -26.38
N ALA A 146 45.71 17.10 -26.98
CA ALA A 146 45.42 15.94 -27.81
C ALA A 146 44.73 14.81 -27.04
N GLN A 147 45.19 14.56 -25.80
CA GLN A 147 44.56 13.56 -24.92
C GLN A 147 43.11 13.98 -24.57
N SER A 148 42.86 15.25 -24.28
CA SER A 148 41.51 15.75 -24.00
C SER A 148 40.58 15.62 -25.19
N LEU A 149 41.05 15.82 -26.42
CA LEU A 149 40.27 15.60 -27.65
C LEU A 149 39.93 14.11 -27.84
N LEU A 150 40.91 13.21 -27.63
CA LEU A 150 40.70 11.80 -27.71
C LEU A 150 39.67 11.30 -26.69
N ASP A 151 39.78 11.74 -25.46
CA ASP A 151 38.85 11.36 -24.38
C ASP A 151 37.43 11.94 -24.66
N SER A 152 37.33 13.11 -25.23
CA SER A 152 36.06 13.70 -25.69
C SER A 152 35.40 12.87 -26.78
N ALA A 153 36.17 12.43 -27.80
CA ALA A 153 35.68 11.60 -28.87
C ALA A 153 35.19 10.22 -28.36
N ARG A 154 35.98 9.60 -27.47
CA ARG A 154 35.57 8.36 -26.78
C ARG A 154 34.25 8.53 -26.02
N ASN A 155 34.11 9.61 -25.25
CA ASN A 155 32.92 9.86 -24.46
C ASN A 155 31.68 10.06 -25.35
N ARG A 156 31.80 10.73 -26.49
CA ARG A 156 30.67 10.89 -27.44
C ARG A 156 30.22 9.55 -28.03
N LEU A 157 31.13 8.66 -28.36
CA LEU A 157 30.78 7.32 -28.81
C LEU A 157 30.16 6.44 -27.70
N ARG A 158 30.63 6.59 -26.44
CA ARG A 158 30.01 5.92 -25.28
C ARG A 158 28.58 6.37 -25.05
N LEU A 159 28.25 7.64 -25.31
CA LEU A 159 26.88 8.14 -25.23
C LEU A 159 25.95 7.49 -26.25
N LEU A 160 26.49 6.95 -27.34
CA LEU A 160 25.77 6.14 -28.34
C LEU A 160 25.78 4.62 -27.99
N ASP A 161 26.19 4.23 -26.77
CA ASP A 161 26.32 2.85 -26.29
C ASP A 161 27.46 2.04 -26.95
N ALA A 162 28.44 2.70 -27.56
CA ALA A 162 29.65 1.97 -27.97
C ALA A 162 30.38 1.43 -26.73
N THR A 163 30.66 0.12 -26.73
CA THR A 163 31.33 -0.54 -25.59
C THR A 163 32.83 -0.21 -25.54
N PRO A 164 33.47 -0.33 -24.36
CA PRO A 164 34.92 -0.15 -24.25
C PRO A 164 35.71 -1.07 -25.19
N GLU A 165 35.22 -2.30 -25.39
CA GLU A 165 35.83 -3.29 -26.27
C GLU A 165 35.74 -2.87 -27.74
N GLU A 166 34.58 -2.34 -28.15
CA GLU A 166 34.37 -1.81 -29.51
C GLU A 166 35.26 -0.61 -29.79
N LEU A 167 35.39 0.31 -28.83
CA LEU A 167 36.27 1.46 -28.93
C LEU A 167 37.75 1.01 -29.05
N ALA A 168 38.17 0.08 -28.21
CA ALA A 168 39.52 -0.44 -28.23
C ALA A 168 39.85 -1.15 -29.58
N GLU A 169 38.88 -1.88 -30.14
CA GLU A 169 39.02 -2.51 -31.45
C GLU A 169 39.15 -1.49 -32.58
N ILE A 170 38.31 -0.43 -32.59
CA ILE A 170 38.42 0.65 -33.57
C ILE A 170 39.78 1.35 -33.47
N GLU A 171 40.23 1.66 -32.26
CA GLU A 171 41.53 2.30 -32.03
C GLU A 171 42.70 1.44 -32.43
N LYS A 172 42.60 0.10 -32.28
CA LYS A 172 43.65 -0.86 -32.63
C LYS A 172 43.69 -1.13 -34.12
N THR A 173 42.53 -1.32 -34.74
CA THR A 173 42.44 -1.72 -36.16
C THR A 173 42.41 -0.53 -37.13
N GLY A 174 41.98 0.64 -36.67
CA GLY A 174 41.74 1.78 -37.52
C GLY A 174 40.52 1.62 -38.41
N THR A 175 39.71 0.59 -38.20
CA THR A 175 38.56 0.24 -39.08
C THR A 175 37.28 0.79 -38.49
N ILE A 176 36.52 1.56 -39.30
CA ILE A 176 35.22 2.09 -38.93
C ILE A 176 34.17 0.98 -39.09
N ARG A 177 33.35 0.80 -38.06
CA ARG A 177 32.17 -0.07 -38.10
C ARG A 177 30.98 0.69 -38.70
N SER A 178 30.32 0.09 -39.70
CA SER A 178 29.17 0.71 -40.36
C SER A 178 27.88 0.64 -39.52
N MET A 179 27.78 -0.33 -38.59
CA MET A 179 26.57 -0.60 -37.81
C MET A 179 26.81 -0.34 -36.32
N LEU A 180 25.87 0.33 -35.71
CA LEU A 180 25.77 0.49 -34.27
C LEU A 180 24.89 -0.62 -33.71
N SER A 181 25.38 -1.38 -32.75
CA SER A 181 24.59 -2.41 -32.04
C SER A 181 23.83 -1.79 -30.88
N VAL A 182 22.50 -1.84 -30.91
CA VAL A 182 21.64 -1.43 -29.79
C VAL A 182 21.41 -2.65 -28.91
N ARG A 183 21.74 -2.53 -27.60
CA ARG A 183 21.79 -3.64 -26.66
C ARG A 183 20.77 -3.50 -25.55
N ALA A 184 20.31 -4.64 -25.00
CA ALA A 184 19.43 -4.67 -23.85
C ALA A 184 20.10 -4.13 -22.60
N PRO A 185 19.54 -3.12 -21.89
CA PRO A 185 20.11 -2.57 -20.65
C PRO A 185 19.89 -3.48 -19.44
N ILE A 186 18.87 -4.35 -19.49
CA ILE A 186 18.51 -5.29 -18.43
C ILE A 186 18.18 -6.67 -19.03
N THR A 187 18.27 -7.70 -18.20
CA THR A 187 17.68 -9.01 -18.50
C THR A 187 16.19 -8.97 -18.23
N GLY A 188 15.38 -9.46 -19.17
CA GLY A 188 13.90 -9.45 -19.03
C GLY A 188 13.19 -9.95 -20.28
N ASN A 189 11.93 -9.63 -20.41
CA ASN A 189 11.11 -9.92 -21.56
C ASN A 189 10.78 -8.64 -22.33
N ILE A 190 10.82 -8.68 -23.64
CA ILE A 190 10.35 -7.57 -24.49
C ILE A 190 8.83 -7.53 -24.41
N ILE A 191 8.29 -6.50 -23.78
CA ILE A 191 6.83 -6.31 -23.65
C ILE A 191 6.24 -5.51 -24.79
N GLU A 192 7.04 -4.64 -25.43
CA GLU A 192 6.67 -3.91 -26.62
C GLU A 192 7.89 -3.79 -27.55
N SER A 193 7.66 -4.00 -28.86
CA SER A 193 8.60 -3.70 -29.94
C SER A 193 7.92 -2.70 -30.88
N LEU A 194 8.44 -1.48 -30.94
CA LEU A 194 7.80 -0.35 -31.62
C LEU A 194 8.41 -0.06 -33.00
N VAL A 195 9.36 -0.90 -33.43
CA VAL A 195 10.13 -0.71 -34.63
C VAL A 195 10.30 -2.00 -35.42
N ASN A 196 10.56 -1.89 -36.75
CA ASN A 196 10.80 -2.99 -37.64
C ASN A 196 12.13 -2.81 -38.38
N ALA A 197 12.64 -3.89 -38.95
CA ALA A 197 13.77 -3.81 -39.88
C ALA A 197 13.40 -2.98 -41.12
N GLY A 198 14.28 -2.05 -41.49
CA GLY A 198 14.07 -1.11 -42.57
C GLY A 198 13.53 0.26 -42.14
N ASP A 199 13.01 0.38 -40.91
CA ASP A 199 12.50 1.66 -40.42
C ASP A 199 13.65 2.68 -40.23
N PHE A 200 13.34 3.94 -40.49
CA PHE A 200 14.21 5.06 -40.10
C PHE A 200 13.75 5.65 -38.78
N VAL A 201 14.65 5.71 -37.82
CA VAL A 201 14.38 6.27 -36.49
C VAL A 201 15.15 7.55 -36.29
N GLU A 202 14.52 8.50 -35.59
CA GLU A 202 15.15 9.74 -35.14
C GLU A 202 15.61 9.59 -33.69
N PHE A 203 16.49 10.47 -33.25
CA PHE A 203 16.92 10.55 -31.84
C PHE A 203 15.69 10.69 -30.92
N GLY A 204 15.62 9.85 -29.87
CA GLY A 204 14.56 9.89 -28.87
C GLY A 204 13.32 9.04 -29.21
N VAL A 205 13.23 8.45 -30.40
CA VAL A 205 12.13 7.53 -30.74
C VAL A 205 12.20 6.26 -29.90
N ASP A 206 11.07 5.82 -29.35
CA ASP A 206 10.96 4.57 -28.59
C ASP A 206 11.21 3.35 -29.48
N LEU A 207 12.08 2.45 -29.03
CA LEU A 207 12.44 1.22 -29.72
C LEU A 207 11.80 0.00 -29.08
N PHE A 208 12.09 -0.20 -27.79
CA PHE A 208 11.63 -1.34 -27.00
C PHE A 208 11.23 -0.95 -25.60
N LYS A 209 10.30 -1.72 -25.03
CA LYS A 209 10.09 -1.78 -23.59
C LYS A 209 10.45 -3.18 -23.09
N ILE A 210 11.33 -3.27 -22.10
CA ILE A 210 11.81 -4.52 -21.53
C ILE A 210 11.45 -4.53 -20.05
N ALA A 211 10.84 -5.63 -19.58
CA ALA A 211 10.48 -5.80 -18.18
C ALA A 211 11.14 -7.05 -17.59
N ASP A 212 11.77 -6.90 -16.44
CA ASP A 212 12.12 -8.02 -15.57
C ASP A 212 10.89 -8.42 -14.77
N LEU A 213 10.30 -9.55 -15.13
CA LEU A 213 9.09 -10.10 -14.54
C LEU A 213 9.35 -10.98 -13.32
N SER A 214 10.56 -11.03 -12.78
CA SER A 214 10.89 -11.80 -11.56
C SER A 214 10.16 -11.28 -10.32
N THR A 215 9.73 -10.02 -10.33
CA THR A 215 8.81 -9.43 -9.38
C THR A 215 7.74 -8.64 -10.12
N VAL A 216 6.52 -8.71 -9.62
CA VAL A 216 5.39 -7.91 -10.09
C VAL A 216 4.80 -7.11 -8.94
N TRP A 217 4.18 -6.01 -9.25
CA TRP A 217 3.41 -5.26 -8.26
C TRP A 217 1.93 -5.55 -8.41
N VAL A 218 1.22 -5.37 -7.33
CA VAL A 218 -0.24 -5.41 -7.28
C VAL A 218 -0.70 -4.03 -6.87
N ASP A 219 -1.45 -3.36 -7.72
CA ASP A 219 -2.20 -2.16 -7.36
C ASP A 219 -3.56 -2.62 -6.83
N ILE A 220 -3.84 -2.30 -5.57
CA ILE A 220 -5.08 -2.62 -4.87
C ILE A 220 -5.84 -1.35 -4.54
N HIS A 221 -7.17 -1.48 -4.46
CA HIS A 221 -8.07 -0.39 -4.11
C HIS A 221 -8.63 -0.59 -2.70
N ILE A 222 -8.11 0.18 -1.73
CA ILE A 222 -8.50 0.12 -0.32
C ILE A 222 -9.62 1.12 -0.09
N PHE A 223 -10.78 0.67 0.39
CA PHE A 223 -11.90 1.55 0.68
C PHE A 223 -11.59 2.52 1.83
N GLU A 224 -12.08 3.76 1.73
CA GLU A 224 -11.86 4.83 2.71
C GLU A 224 -12.20 4.39 4.15
N LYS A 225 -13.30 3.65 4.34
CA LYS A 225 -13.74 3.12 5.64
C LYS A 225 -12.74 2.19 6.33
N ASP A 226 -11.85 1.55 5.53
CA ASP A 226 -10.90 0.55 6.01
C ASP A 226 -9.49 1.11 6.22
N LEU A 227 -9.22 2.34 5.76
CA LEU A 227 -7.90 2.99 5.83
C LEU A 227 -7.33 3.08 7.25
N ALA A 228 -8.19 3.33 8.25
CA ALA A 228 -7.75 3.42 9.64
C ALA A 228 -7.08 2.14 10.15
N ARG A 229 -7.40 1.00 9.52
CA ARG A 229 -6.91 -0.33 9.89
C ARG A 229 -5.73 -0.79 9.06
N VAL A 230 -5.40 -0.13 7.94
CA VAL A 230 -4.30 -0.51 7.04
C VAL A 230 -3.03 0.22 7.43
N ARG A 231 -1.93 -0.49 7.48
CA ARG A 231 -0.58 0.06 7.72
C ARG A 231 0.40 -0.52 6.70
N ILE A 232 1.42 0.27 6.36
CA ILE A 232 2.56 -0.23 5.60
C ILE A 232 3.21 -1.36 6.41
N GLY A 233 3.55 -2.46 5.73
CA GLY A 233 4.09 -3.67 6.33
C GLY A 233 3.05 -4.77 6.58
N CYS A 234 1.74 -4.49 6.46
CA CYS A 234 0.71 -5.52 6.53
C CYS A 234 0.98 -6.64 5.52
N GLU A 235 0.85 -7.88 5.97
CA GLU A 235 0.86 -9.04 5.09
C GLU A 235 -0.42 -9.07 4.27
N ALA A 236 -0.32 -9.55 3.05
CA ALA A 236 -1.46 -9.72 2.16
C ALA A 236 -1.42 -11.09 1.49
N VAL A 237 -2.58 -11.72 1.42
CA VAL A 237 -2.81 -12.96 0.68
C VAL A 237 -3.55 -12.60 -0.59
N ILE A 238 -2.91 -12.86 -1.73
CA ILE A 238 -3.41 -12.52 -3.05
C ILE A 238 -3.93 -13.77 -3.74
N ARG A 239 -5.15 -13.72 -4.22
CA ARG A 239 -5.76 -14.76 -5.05
C ARG A 239 -5.96 -14.23 -6.46
N VAL A 240 -5.54 -15.03 -7.42
CA VAL A 240 -5.63 -14.70 -8.86
C VAL A 240 -6.64 -15.64 -9.50
N GLY A 241 -7.63 -15.11 -10.19
CA GLY A 241 -8.68 -15.91 -10.82
C GLY A 241 -8.18 -16.98 -11.79
N ALA A 242 -7.02 -16.73 -12.44
CA ALA A 242 -6.38 -17.69 -13.34
C ALA A 242 -5.81 -18.94 -12.63
N TYR A 243 -5.61 -18.90 -11.30
CA TYR A 243 -5.03 -19.98 -10.51
C TYR A 243 -5.89 -20.29 -9.27
N PRO A 244 -7.07 -20.93 -9.46
CA PRO A 244 -7.98 -21.25 -8.36
C PRO A 244 -7.30 -22.12 -7.30
N GLY A 245 -7.45 -21.75 -6.03
CA GLY A 245 -6.89 -22.50 -4.90
C GLY A 245 -5.40 -22.22 -4.62
N ARG A 246 -4.74 -21.36 -5.41
CA ARG A 246 -3.38 -20.93 -5.15
C ARG A 246 -3.36 -19.54 -4.53
N GLU A 247 -2.60 -19.41 -3.46
CA GLU A 247 -2.40 -18.14 -2.75
C GLU A 247 -0.98 -17.65 -2.91
N PHE A 248 -0.86 -16.36 -3.20
CA PHE A 248 0.42 -15.66 -3.29
C PHE A 248 0.53 -14.71 -2.11
N LYS A 249 1.65 -14.75 -1.42
CA LYS A 249 1.89 -13.90 -0.25
C LYS A 249 2.74 -12.72 -0.64
N GLY A 250 2.31 -11.54 -0.23
CA GLY A 250 3.03 -10.30 -0.43
C GLY A 250 2.95 -9.41 0.79
N ARG A 251 3.57 -8.24 0.68
CA ARG A 251 3.55 -7.23 1.75
C ARG A 251 3.19 -5.88 1.18
N LEU A 252 2.28 -5.19 1.84
CA LEU A 252 1.90 -3.82 1.52
C LEU A 252 3.07 -2.89 1.84
N PHE A 253 3.69 -2.30 0.84
CA PHE A 253 4.84 -1.42 1.01
C PHE A 253 4.53 0.05 0.75
N GLN A 254 3.37 0.35 0.15
CA GLN A 254 2.93 1.72 -0.12
C GLN A 254 1.42 1.82 0.03
N VAL A 255 0.96 2.94 0.58
CA VAL A 255 -0.43 3.38 0.60
C VAL A 255 -0.45 4.80 0.05
N GLY A 256 -1.33 5.08 -0.89
CA GLY A 256 -1.48 6.39 -1.51
C GLY A 256 -1.93 7.45 -0.52
N ASN A 257 -1.69 8.69 -0.87
CA ASN A 257 -2.04 9.86 -0.03
C ASN A 257 -3.32 10.58 -0.52
N VAL A 258 -3.91 10.08 -1.61
CA VAL A 258 -5.08 10.71 -2.26
C VAL A 258 -6.19 9.67 -2.39
N VAL A 259 -7.39 10.07 -2.06
CA VAL A 259 -8.61 9.28 -2.27
C VAL A 259 -9.12 9.55 -3.68
N ASP A 260 -9.36 8.52 -4.47
CA ASP A 260 -10.07 8.65 -5.74
C ASP A 260 -11.54 9.00 -5.45
N GLU A 261 -11.99 10.14 -5.94
CA GLU A 261 -13.34 10.67 -5.65
C GLU A 261 -14.47 9.82 -6.25
N LYS A 262 -14.20 9.10 -7.34
CA LYS A 262 -15.21 8.28 -8.04
C LYS A 262 -15.41 6.93 -7.36
N THR A 263 -14.30 6.28 -7.00
CA THR A 263 -14.32 4.94 -6.41
C THR A 263 -14.36 4.96 -4.89
N ARG A 264 -14.03 6.09 -4.25
CA ARG A 264 -13.86 6.24 -2.80
C ARG A 264 -12.84 5.25 -2.24
N THR A 265 -11.75 5.06 -2.98
CA THR A 265 -10.65 4.17 -2.60
C THR A 265 -9.31 4.91 -2.59
N VAL A 266 -8.36 4.34 -1.89
CA VAL A 266 -6.94 4.75 -1.93
C VAL A 266 -6.15 3.60 -2.53
N GLU A 267 -5.22 3.93 -3.44
CA GLU A 267 -4.31 2.93 -4.00
C GLU A 267 -3.37 2.39 -2.92
N GLY A 268 -3.23 1.07 -2.90
CA GLY A 268 -2.20 0.38 -2.13
C GLY A 268 -1.33 -0.46 -3.05
N ARG A 269 -0.04 -0.61 -2.72
CA ARG A 269 0.88 -1.42 -3.54
C ARG A 269 1.51 -2.53 -2.76
N ILE A 270 1.44 -3.72 -3.33
CA ILE A 270 2.01 -4.94 -2.79
C ILE A 270 3.04 -5.46 -3.80
N GLU A 271 4.21 -5.91 -3.33
CA GLU A 271 5.20 -6.56 -4.18
C GLU A 271 5.11 -8.07 -4.02
N LEU A 272 5.12 -8.77 -5.18
CA LEU A 272 5.09 -10.23 -5.26
C LEU A 272 6.32 -10.77 -5.98
N LEU A 273 6.88 -11.86 -5.46
CA LEU A 273 7.86 -12.66 -6.17
C LEU A 273 7.16 -13.49 -7.27
N ASN A 274 7.74 -13.51 -8.46
CA ASN A 274 7.20 -14.20 -9.64
C ASN A 274 8.32 -15.01 -10.35
N LEU A 275 8.99 -15.88 -9.59
CA LEU A 275 10.16 -16.62 -10.08
C LEU A 275 9.79 -17.64 -11.16
N ASP A 276 8.56 -18.16 -11.13
CA ASP A 276 8.02 -19.12 -12.09
C ASP A 276 7.35 -18.44 -13.30
N GLY A 277 7.27 -17.10 -13.33
CA GLY A 277 6.70 -16.32 -14.44
C GLY A 277 5.20 -16.51 -14.66
N GLN A 278 4.49 -17.08 -13.69
CA GLN A 278 3.05 -17.36 -13.80
C GLN A 278 2.21 -16.10 -13.67
N LEU A 279 2.61 -15.17 -12.81
CA LEU A 279 1.91 -13.91 -12.62
C LEU A 279 2.20 -12.97 -13.79
N LYS A 280 1.15 -12.57 -14.50
CA LYS A 280 1.28 -11.68 -15.66
C LYS A 280 0.62 -10.33 -15.33
N PRO A 281 1.31 -9.20 -15.56
CA PRO A 281 0.68 -7.90 -15.51
C PRO A 281 -0.61 -7.84 -16.34
N GLY A 282 -1.63 -7.12 -15.83
CA GLY A 282 -2.99 -7.11 -16.39
C GLY A 282 -3.93 -8.19 -15.84
N MET A 283 -3.48 -9.10 -14.98
CA MET A 283 -4.36 -10.05 -14.31
C MET A 283 -5.08 -9.37 -13.14
N TYR A 284 -6.39 -9.56 -13.03
CA TYR A 284 -7.18 -9.16 -11.87
C TYR A 284 -6.94 -10.08 -10.69
N ILE A 285 -6.99 -9.50 -9.49
CA ILE A 285 -6.74 -10.18 -8.25
C ILE A 285 -7.71 -9.74 -7.14
N ASP A 286 -7.87 -10.61 -6.15
CA ASP A 286 -8.44 -10.28 -4.85
C ASP A 286 -7.34 -10.40 -3.79
N ALA A 287 -7.11 -9.30 -3.06
CA ALA A 287 -6.17 -9.25 -1.96
C ALA A 287 -6.91 -9.24 -0.62
N ASP A 288 -6.51 -10.11 0.29
CA ASP A 288 -6.88 -10.07 1.70
C ASP A 288 -5.69 -9.50 2.49
N ILE A 289 -5.82 -8.26 2.93
CA ILE A 289 -4.82 -7.56 3.75
C ILE A 289 -5.05 -7.96 5.20
N LEU A 290 -4.06 -8.57 5.82
CA LEU A 290 -4.09 -8.99 7.23
C LEU A 290 -3.62 -7.81 8.08
N SER A 291 -4.56 -7.11 8.67
CA SER A 291 -4.27 -6.00 9.55
C SER A 291 -4.14 -6.49 10.98
N SER A 292 -2.93 -6.52 11.51
CA SER A 292 -2.65 -6.61 12.93
C SER A 292 -2.59 -5.20 13.51
N VAL A 293 -3.69 -4.47 13.51
CA VAL A 293 -3.77 -3.35 14.44
C VAL A 293 -3.79 -4.01 15.81
N GLU A 294 -2.79 -3.73 16.64
CA GLU A 294 -2.71 -4.16 18.04
C GLU A 294 -3.86 -3.55 18.86
N ALA A 295 -5.07 -3.86 18.51
CA ALA A 295 -6.21 -3.71 19.39
C ALA A 295 -6.38 -5.07 20.06
N ASN A 296 -5.75 -5.22 21.22
CA ASN A 296 -6.20 -6.27 22.13
C ASN A 296 -7.62 -5.89 22.52
N SER A 297 -8.59 -6.52 21.92
CA SER A 297 -10.00 -6.37 22.29
C SER A 297 -10.36 -7.40 23.36
N LEU A 298 -11.23 -7.01 24.25
CA LEU A 298 -11.72 -7.89 25.31
C LEU A 298 -12.73 -8.88 24.73
N PHE A 299 -12.49 -10.16 24.95
CA PHE A 299 -13.36 -11.24 24.46
C PHE A 299 -13.89 -12.10 25.60
N VAL A 300 -15.12 -12.55 25.41
CA VAL A 300 -15.72 -13.60 26.24
C VAL A 300 -16.27 -14.71 25.36
N PRO A 301 -16.40 -15.96 25.86
CA PRO A 301 -17.08 -17.02 25.12
C PRO A 301 -18.51 -16.58 24.75
N GLY A 302 -18.95 -16.88 23.52
CA GLY A 302 -20.28 -16.49 23.05
C GLY A 302 -21.43 -17.02 23.92
N ALA A 303 -21.22 -18.17 24.59
CA ALA A 303 -22.17 -18.74 25.55
C ALA A 303 -22.43 -17.83 26.78
N ALA A 304 -21.51 -16.92 27.10
CA ALA A 304 -21.68 -15.96 28.22
C ALA A 304 -22.65 -14.84 27.88
N VAL A 305 -22.82 -14.50 26.59
CA VAL A 305 -23.65 -13.37 26.15
C VAL A 305 -25.09 -13.80 26.03
N GLN A 306 -25.98 -13.12 26.75
CA GLN A 306 -27.40 -13.40 26.78
C GLN A 306 -28.21 -12.16 26.34
N ASP A 307 -29.35 -12.41 25.68
CA ASP A 307 -30.31 -11.36 25.37
C ASP A 307 -31.30 -11.18 26.53
N TYR A 308 -31.39 -9.98 27.08
CA TYR A 308 -32.33 -9.65 28.14
C TYR A 308 -32.95 -8.27 27.87
N GLN A 309 -34.29 -8.20 27.77
CA GLN A 309 -35.03 -6.94 27.52
C GLN A 309 -34.46 -6.12 26.35
N ASN A 310 -34.21 -6.74 25.20
CA ASN A 310 -33.60 -6.12 24.01
C ASN A 310 -32.16 -5.59 24.21
N LYS A 311 -31.47 -5.97 25.27
CA LYS A 311 -30.09 -5.58 25.55
C LYS A 311 -29.24 -6.83 25.67
N LYS A 312 -27.95 -6.72 25.29
CA LYS A 312 -26.97 -7.78 25.55
C LYS A 312 -26.47 -7.65 26.98
N VAL A 313 -26.47 -8.77 27.70
CA VAL A 313 -26.01 -8.84 29.10
C VAL A 313 -25.07 -10.04 29.31
N VAL A 314 -24.17 -9.90 30.26
CA VAL A 314 -23.37 -10.99 30.82
C VAL A 314 -23.62 -11.06 32.32
N PHE A 315 -23.42 -12.23 32.90
CA PHE A 315 -23.51 -12.43 34.35
C PHE A 315 -22.10 -12.49 34.92
N VAL A 316 -21.66 -11.41 35.55
CA VAL A 316 -20.33 -11.29 36.15
C VAL A 316 -20.38 -11.90 37.55
N ARG A 317 -19.42 -12.78 37.86
CA ARG A 317 -19.27 -13.36 39.18
C ARG A 317 -18.69 -12.32 40.16
N THR A 318 -19.47 -11.89 41.13
CA THR A 318 -19.07 -10.90 42.13
C THR A 318 -18.77 -11.50 43.49
N GLY A 319 -19.08 -12.78 43.67
CA GLY A 319 -18.80 -13.53 44.92
C GLY A 319 -18.77 -15.04 44.61
N GLU A 320 -18.63 -15.88 45.62
CA GLU A 320 -18.47 -17.33 45.43
C GLU A 320 -19.65 -17.95 44.67
N ASN A 321 -20.89 -17.54 45.01
CA ASN A 321 -22.13 -17.99 44.37
C ASN A 321 -23.03 -16.80 43.97
N THR A 322 -22.46 -15.64 43.76
CA THR A 322 -23.19 -14.42 43.45
C THR A 322 -22.83 -13.92 42.05
N PHE A 323 -23.85 -13.67 41.25
CA PHE A 323 -23.72 -13.20 39.87
C PHE A 323 -24.51 -11.91 39.67
N ALA A 324 -23.87 -10.89 39.11
CA ALA A 324 -24.51 -9.63 38.78
C ALA A 324 -24.73 -9.52 37.27
N PRO A 325 -25.97 -9.30 36.81
CA PRO A 325 -26.20 -9.01 35.41
C PRO A 325 -25.60 -7.66 35.06
N ARG A 326 -24.86 -7.60 33.96
CA ARG A 326 -24.22 -6.38 33.47
C ARG A 326 -24.51 -6.20 32.00
N GLN A 327 -25.04 -5.04 31.64
CA GLN A 327 -25.25 -4.67 30.24
C GLN A 327 -23.90 -4.46 29.57
N ILE A 328 -23.78 -4.96 28.34
CA ILE A 328 -22.59 -4.88 27.50
C ILE A 328 -22.92 -4.36 26.12
N GLU A 329 -21.94 -3.71 25.49
CA GLU A 329 -21.92 -3.48 24.06
C GLU A 329 -20.99 -4.50 23.40
N THR A 330 -21.50 -5.23 22.40
CA THR A 330 -20.73 -6.27 21.71
C THR A 330 -20.23 -5.77 20.35
N GLY A 331 -19.04 -6.22 19.95
CA GLY A 331 -18.45 -6.03 18.64
C GLY A 331 -18.59 -7.29 17.76
N ILE A 332 -17.46 -7.71 17.18
CA ILE A 332 -17.41 -8.90 16.30
C ILE A 332 -17.49 -10.21 17.08
N SER A 333 -17.90 -11.27 16.36
CA SER A 333 -17.80 -12.65 16.84
C SER A 333 -16.72 -13.38 16.04
N LEU A 334 -15.77 -14.00 16.74
CA LEU A 334 -14.65 -14.71 16.15
C LEU A 334 -14.39 -16.01 16.91
N ASP A 335 -14.32 -17.14 16.21
CA ASP A 335 -13.99 -18.48 16.77
C ASP A 335 -14.78 -18.88 18.03
N GLY A 336 -16.07 -18.52 18.08
CA GLY A 336 -16.93 -18.82 19.22
C GLY A 336 -16.80 -17.84 20.40
N PHE A 337 -16.01 -16.78 20.26
CA PHE A 337 -15.88 -15.66 21.19
C PHE A 337 -16.56 -14.41 20.66
N VAL A 338 -17.02 -13.55 21.57
CA VAL A 338 -17.66 -12.27 21.25
C VAL A 338 -16.83 -11.14 21.86
N GLU A 339 -16.51 -10.15 21.03
CA GLU A 339 -15.83 -8.93 21.46
C GLU A 339 -16.74 -8.08 22.32
N ILE A 340 -16.18 -7.53 23.39
CA ILE A 340 -16.86 -6.62 24.30
C ILE A 340 -16.27 -5.20 24.14
N LEU A 341 -17.09 -4.30 23.62
CA LEU A 341 -16.69 -2.91 23.43
C LEU A 341 -16.83 -2.07 24.69
N LYS A 342 -17.89 -2.35 25.51
CA LYS A 342 -18.14 -1.67 26.78
C LYS A 342 -18.86 -2.60 27.76
N GLY A 343 -18.70 -2.32 29.04
CA GLY A 343 -19.46 -2.95 30.12
C GLY A 343 -18.71 -4.03 30.90
N LEU A 344 -17.52 -4.44 30.48
CA LEU A 344 -16.72 -5.45 31.15
C LEU A 344 -15.26 -5.02 31.24
N LYS A 345 -14.53 -5.54 32.22
CA LYS A 345 -13.10 -5.33 32.42
C LYS A 345 -12.33 -6.62 32.20
N GLU A 346 -11.05 -6.49 31.90
CA GLU A 346 -10.13 -7.61 31.83
C GLU A 346 -10.10 -8.38 33.17
N HIS A 347 -9.96 -9.71 33.10
CA HIS A 347 -9.93 -10.65 34.22
C HIS A 347 -11.25 -10.79 34.99
N GLU A 348 -12.35 -10.15 34.58
CA GLU A 348 -13.65 -10.42 35.18
C GLU A 348 -14.17 -11.82 34.77
N LEU A 349 -14.66 -12.57 35.76
CA LEU A 349 -15.22 -13.89 35.52
C LEU A 349 -16.69 -13.77 35.09
N VAL A 350 -17.04 -14.29 33.93
CA VAL A 350 -18.40 -14.30 33.39
C VAL A 350 -18.95 -15.74 33.34
N ALA A 351 -20.22 -15.90 33.68
CA ALA A 351 -20.88 -17.20 33.54
C ALA A 351 -21.04 -17.56 32.07
N THR A 352 -20.60 -18.78 31.70
CA THR A 352 -20.71 -19.36 30.34
C THR A 352 -21.83 -20.38 30.30
N ASN A 353 -21.55 -21.61 30.74
CA ASN A 353 -22.59 -22.62 30.91
C ASN A 353 -23.51 -22.23 32.10
N GLY A 354 -24.80 -22.48 31.98
CA GLY A 354 -25.78 -22.09 33.00
C GLY A 354 -26.15 -20.60 33.00
N SER A 355 -25.61 -19.79 32.10
CA SER A 355 -25.99 -18.35 31.94
C SER A 355 -27.49 -18.17 31.64
N PHE A 356 -28.10 -19.12 30.92
CA PHE A 356 -29.52 -19.12 30.67
C PHE A 356 -30.33 -19.36 31.99
N PHE A 357 -29.86 -20.21 32.90
CA PHE A 357 -30.47 -20.38 34.21
C PHE A 357 -30.45 -19.09 35.03
N LEU A 358 -29.31 -18.40 35.04
CA LEU A 358 -29.20 -17.09 35.70
C LEU A 358 -30.17 -16.06 35.10
N LYS A 359 -30.35 -16.07 33.78
CA LYS A 359 -31.34 -15.23 33.12
C LYS A 359 -32.76 -15.54 33.58
N SER A 360 -33.10 -16.84 33.72
CA SER A 360 -34.43 -17.26 34.17
C SER A 360 -34.69 -16.84 35.62
N GLU A 361 -33.71 -16.94 36.49
CA GLU A 361 -33.80 -16.46 37.86
C GLU A 361 -33.94 -14.94 37.98
N LEU A 362 -33.23 -14.21 37.10
CA LEU A 362 -33.39 -12.76 36.99
C LEU A 362 -34.82 -12.37 36.59
N LEU A 363 -35.38 -13.06 35.62
CA LEU A 363 -36.77 -12.85 35.17
C LEU A 363 -37.81 -13.14 36.26
N LYS A 364 -37.63 -14.24 37.01
CA LYS A 364 -38.52 -14.57 38.15
C LYS A 364 -38.48 -13.48 39.21
N LYS A 365 -37.29 -12.96 39.50
CA LYS A 365 -37.10 -11.89 40.52
C LYS A 365 -37.76 -10.60 40.08
N SER A 366 -37.65 -10.25 38.81
CA SER A 366 -38.28 -9.05 38.24
C SER A 366 -39.81 -9.13 38.15
N LEU A 367 -40.39 -10.34 38.10
CA LEU A 367 -41.83 -10.58 38.07
C LEU A 367 -42.45 -10.78 39.47
N GLY A 368 -41.62 -10.99 40.49
CA GLY A 368 -42.04 -11.19 41.89
C GLY A 368 -41.90 -9.95 42.78
N GLU A 369 -41.43 -8.84 42.22
CA GLU A 369 -41.36 -7.52 42.88
C GLU A 369 -42.56 -6.61 42.50
N GLU A 370 -43.55 -7.09 41.72
CA GLU A 370 -44.86 -6.46 41.60
C GLU A 370 -45.85 -7.14 42.57
#